data_02896b08b9ec7bf252fad9e263e3135a
#
_entry.id   02896b08b9ec7bf252fad9e263e3135a
#
_cell.length_a   1.000
_cell.length_b   1.000
_cell.length_c   1.000
_cell.angle_alpha   90.00
_cell.angle_beta   90.00
_cell.angle_gamma   90.00
#
_symmetry.space_group_name_H-M   'P 1'
#
loop_
_entity.id
_entity.type
_entity.pdbx_description
1 polymer ?
#
loop_
_entity_poly.entity_id
_entity_poly.type
_entity_poly.pdbx_seq_one_letter_code
_entity_poly.pdbx_strand_id
1 'polypeptide(L)'
;MDAQQKLKSLVDQLNTVIVGKPAQTQDCVACLLAGGHLLIEDVPGVGKTTLAHALARTFGLQFSRVQFTADLMPSDLSGVSIYERGKETFVFHPGPLFAQVLLADEINRASPKTQSALLEAMEEKQVTVDGETRPLPSPFFVIATQNPHDQLGTYALPESQLDRFLMRISLGYPDRAAERELLAGHDRRDLVNALPSLLNAAELQSLQAKVLDVHASAPLLDYVQDLIAATRSGQWFLQGLSPRAGIAVVRAAKAQALLSGRDYAAPDDVQAILAQTVAHRLVPVGDAGRGAVEQVRALLDCVPLP
;
A
#
# COMPACT_ATOMS: atom_id res chain seq x y z
N MET A 1 4.57 -0.57 -27.14
CA MET A 1 3.30 -0.89 -26.43
C MET A 1 2.71 0.40 -25.90
N ASP A 2 1.43 0.62 -26.07
CA ASP A 2 0.70 1.71 -25.45
C ASP A 2 0.68 1.56 -23.91
N ALA A 3 0.55 2.69 -23.19
CA ALA A 3 0.56 2.69 -21.72
C ALA A 3 -0.52 1.75 -21.13
N GLN A 4 -1.70 1.73 -21.74
CA GLN A 4 -2.81 0.87 -21.32
C GLN A 4 -2.48 -0.62 -21.50
N GLN A 5 -1.86 -1.01 -22.62
CA GLN A 5 -1.45 -2.37 -22.86
C GLN A 5 -0.36 -2.83 -21.88
N LYS A 6 0.55 -1.91 -21.50
CA LYS A 6 1.56 -2.18 -20.46
C LYS A 6 0.90 -2.41 -19.10
N LEU A 7 -0.05 -1.57 -18.69
CA LEU A 7 -0.76 -1.71 -17.42
C LEU A 7 -1.54 -3.03 -17.34
N LYS A 8 -2.21 -3.41 -18.41
CA LYS A 8 -2.89 -4.72 -18.48
C LYS A 8 -1.89 -5.86 -18.34
N SER A 9 -0.78 -5.82 -19.09
CA SER A 9 0.26 -6.85 -19.01
C SER A 9 0.88 -6.96 -17.61
N LEU A 10 1.00 -5.84 -16.86
CA LEU A 10 1.47 -5.83 -15.48
C LEU A 10 0.53 -6.62 -14.57
N VAL A 11 -0.78 -6.33 -14.63
CA VAL A 11 -1.78 -7.01 -13.81
C VAL A 11 -1.85 -8.50 -14.20
N ASP A 12 -1.84 -8.81 -15.48
CA ASP A 12 -1.87 -10.20 -15.99
C ASP A 12 -0.63 -10.97 -15.49
N GLN A 13 0.57 -10.38 -15.58
CA GLN A 13 1.80 -11.00 -15.06
C GLN A 13 1.75 -11.27 -13.57
N LEU A 14 1.28 -10.31 -12.77
CA LEU A 14 1.14 -10.49 -11.33
C LEU A 14 0.15 -11.61 -10.99
N ASN A 15 -0.95 -11.72 -11.73
CA ASN A 15 -1.96 -12.77 -11.54
C ASN A 15 -1.44 -14.18 -11.87
N THR A 16 -0.35 -14.33 -12.65
CA THR A 16 0.29 -15.64 -12.87
C THR A 16 0.98 -16.17 -11.61
N VAL A 17 1.40 -15.29 -10.73
CA VAL A 17 2.10 -15.63 -9.48
C VAL A 17 1.17 -15.58 -8.28
N ILE A 18 0.29 -14.59 -8.24
CA ILE A 18 -0.68 -14.37 -7.14
C ILE A 18 -2.02 -15.00 -7.54
N VAL A 19 -2.13 -16.28 -7.32
CA VAL A 19 -3.27 -17.08 -7.80
C VAL A 19 -4.53 -16.77 -6.97
N GLY A 20 -5.66 -16.62 -7.69
CA GLY A 20 -6.98 -16.46 -7.08
C GLY A 20 -7.23 -15.10 -6.40
N LYS A 21 -6.38 -14.09 -6.64
CA LYS A 21 -6.46 -12.76 -5.99
C LYS A 21 -6.42 -11.59 -6.99
N PRO A 22 -7.18 -11.63 -8.10
CA PRO A 22 -7.07 -10.60 -9.15
C PRO A 22 -7.49 -9.20 -8.65
N ALA A 23 -8.51 -9.10 -7.80
CA ALA A 23 -8.95 -7.82 -7.24
C ALA A 23 -7.87 -7.20 -6.35
N GLN A 24 -7.29 -7.99 -5.44
CA GLN A 24 -6.22 -7.53 -4.56
C GLN A 24 -4.95 -7.14 -5.34
N THR A 25 -4.62 -7.86 -6.40
CA THR A 25 -3.52 -7.50 -7.30
C THR A 25 -3.78 -6.15 -7.97
N GLN A 26 -5.00 -5.91 -8.44
CA GLN A 26 -5.40 -4.64 -9.04
C GLN A 26 -5.34 -3.50 -8.03
N ASP A 27 -5.82 -3.70 -6.80
CA ASP A 27 -5.73 -2.72 -5.70
C ASP A 27 -4.28 -2.35 -5.39
N CYS A 28 -3.37 -3.34 -5.36
CA CYS A 28 -1.94 -3.09 -5.16
C CYS A 28 -1.34 -2.23 -6.26
N VAL A 29 -1.65 -2.53 -7.51
CA VAL A 29 -1.18 -1.76 -8.67
C VAL A 29 -1.77 -0.35 -8.63
N ALA A 30 -3.06 -0.18 -8.33
CA ALA A 30 -3.71 1.12 -8.17
C ALA A 30 -3.04 1.94 -7.05
N CYS A 31 -2.73 1.31 -5.91
CA CYS A 31 -2.04 1.96 -4.80
C CYS A 31 -0.65 2.47 -5.21
N LEU A 32 0.13 1.66 -5.92
CA LEU A 32 1.46 2.03 -6.42
C LEU A 32 1.40 3.14 -7.46
N LEU A 33 0.45 3.09 -8.40
CA LEU A 33 0.22 4.13 -9.40
C LEU A 33 -0.24 5.43 -8.77
N ALA A 34 -1.06 5.36 -7.73
CA ALA A 34 -1.43 6.53 -6.93
C ALA A 34 -0.26 7.10 -6.11
N GLY A 35 0.92 6.46 -6.10
CA GLY A 35 2.09 6.87 -5.32
C GLY A 35 1.84 6.81 -3.81
N GLY A 36 0.95 5.91 -3.36
CA GLY A 36 0.64 5.68 -1.97
C GLY A 36 1.39 4.48 -1.39
N HIS A 37 1.28 4.26 -0.08
CA HIS A 37 1.83 3.10 0.62
C HIS A 37 0.71 2.11 0.95
N LEU A 38 1.04 0.82 1.03
CA LEU A 38 0.10 -0.27 1.21
C LEU A 38 0.26 -0.93 2.58
N LEU A 39 -0.85 -1.17 3.27
CA LEU A 39 -0.91 -2.01 4.45
C LEU A 39 -1.60 -3.34 4.10
N ILE A 40 -0.98 -4.46 4.40
CA ILE A 40 -1.59 -5.79 4.25
C ILE A 40 -1.87 -6.36 5.63
N GLU A 41 -3.14 -6.48 5.96
CA GLU A 41 -3.58 -7.03 7.24
C GLU A 41 -4.12 -8.43 7.01
N ASP A 42 -3.35 -9.45 7.48
CA ASP A 42 -3.71 -10.83 7.17
C ASP A 42 -2.96 -11.85 8.05
N VAL A 43 -3.48 -13.07 8.09
CA VAL A 43 -2.82 -14.20 8.74
C VAL A 43 -1.49 -14.55 8.08
N PRO A 44 -0.56 -15.22 8.78
CA PRO A 44 0.69 -15.70 8.19
C PRO A 44 0.44 -16.69 7.04
N GLY A 45 1.37 -16.73 6.06
CA GLY A 45 1.38 -17.78 5.03
C GLY A 45 0.51 -17.52 3.80
N VAL A 46 -0.23 -16.42 3.70
CA VAL A 46 -1.13 -16.11 2.55
C VAL A 46 -0.43 -15.50 1.33
N GLY A 47 0.90 -15.39 1.32
CA GLY A 47 1.66 -14.91 0.15
C GLY A 47 2.01 -13.43 0.14
N LYS A 48 1.94 -12.72 1.27
CA LYS A 48 2.28 -11.28 1.39
C LYS A 48 3.67 -10.95 0.83
N THR A 49 4.68 -11.72 1.21
CA THR A 49 6.07 -11.54 0.74
C THR A 49 6.20 -11.82 -0.76
N THR A 50 5.51 -12.84 -1.27
CA THR A 50 5.47 -13.18 -2.69
C THR A 50 4.88 -12.03 -3.50
N LEU A 51 3.76 -11.43 -3.04
CA LEU A 51 3.13 -10.29 -3.67
C LEU A 51 4.06 -9.07 -3.73
N ALA A 52 4.68 -8.72 -2.59
CA ALA A 52 5.59 -7.57 -2.53
C ALA A 52 6.80 -7.72 -3.47
N HIS A 53 7.39 -8.91 -3.51
CA HIS A 53 8.52 -9.19 -4.40
C HIS A 53 8.08 -9.24 -5.88
N ALA A 54 6.93 -9.84 -6.19
CA ALA A 54 6.38 -9.85 -7.55
C ALA A 54 6.10 -8.44 -8.07
N LEU A 55 5.52 -7.55 -7.24
CA LEU A 55 5.35 -6.14 -7.56
C LEU A 55 6.68 -5.47 -7.89
N ALA A 56 7.68 -5.57 -7.00
CA ALA A 56 8.97 -4.95 -7.22
C ALA A 56 9.64 -5.43 -8.51
N ARG A 57 9.62 -6.75 -8.78
CA ARG A 57 10.18 -7.35 -10.00
C ARG A 57 9.46 -6.87 -11.25
N THR A 58 8.13 -6.92 -11.26
CA THR A 58 7.31 -6.52 -12.41
C THR A 58 7.49 -5.05 -12.76
N PHE A 59 7.64 -4.18 -11.75
CA PHE A 59 7.89 -2.76 -11.94
C PHE A 59 9.37 -2.37 -12.09
N GLY A 60 10.30 -3.33 -12.08
CA GLY A 60 11.73 -3.08 -12.23
C GLY A 60 12.32 -2.22 -11.13
N LEU A 61 11.86 -2.38 -9.90
CA LEU A 61 12.24 -1.58 -8.74
C LEU A 61 13.17 -2.36 -7.81
N GLN A 62 14.09 -1.66 -7.16
CA GLN A 62 14.94 -2.24 -6.13
C GLN A 62 14.09 -2.61 -4.91
N PHE A 63 14.22 -3.87 -4.47
CA PHE A 63 13.44 -4.45 -3.38
C PHE A 63 14.30 -4.68 -2.13
N SER A 64 13.77 -4.33 -0.98
CA SER A 64 14.32 -4.71 0.32
C SER A 64 13.21 -5.26 1.21
N ARG A 65 13.55 -6.22 2.07
CA ARG A 65 12.64 -6.76 3.09
C ARG A 65 13.29 -6.61 4.46
N VAL A 66 12.50 -6.12 5.40
CA VAL A 66 12.87 -6.04 6.83
C VAL A 66 11.78 -6.74 7.63
N GLN A 67 12.20 -7.71 8.45
CA GLN A 67 11.35 -8.32 9.46
C GLN A 67 11.39 -7.43 10.71
N PHE A 68 10.24 -6.89 11.10
CA PHE A 68 10.14 -6.06 12.29
C PHE A 68 10.10 -6.92 13.55
N THR A 69 10.96 -6.60 14.50
CA THR A 69 11.11 -7.29 15.78
C THR A 69 11.21 -6.26 16.91
N ALA A 70 11.01 -6.69 18.15
CA ALA A 70 11.01 -5.77 19.29
C ALA A 70 12.36 -5.07 19.53
N ASP A 71 13.45 -5.67 19.10
CA ASP A 71 14.82 -5.17 19.20
C ASP A 71 15.29 -4.33 18.01
N LEU A 72 14.50 -4.28 16.91
CA LEU A 72 14.83 -3.48 15.74
C LEU A 72 14.90 -1.98 16.10
N MET A 73 16.01 -1.33 15.76
CA MET A 73 16.23 0.09 15.99
C MET A 73 15.96 0.94 14.74
N PRO A 74 15.63 2.23 14.89
CA PRO A 74 15.51 3.15 13.76
C PRO A 74 16.72 3.21 12.84
N SER A 75 17.93 3.11 13.40
CA SER A 75 19.20 3.06 12.66
C SER A 75 19.33 1.85 11.73
N ASP A 76 18.70 0.72 12.10
CA ASP A 76 18.70 -0.47 11.25
C ASP A 76 17.89 -0.25 9.97
N LEU A 77 16.95 0.71 9.99
CA LEU A 77 16.15 1.12 8.82
C LEU A 77 16.86 2.21 8.01
N SER A 78 17.35 3.27 8.69
CA SER A 78 17.93 4.45 8.04
C SER A 78 19.37 4.25 7.59
N GLY A 79 20.10 3.32 8.19
CA GLY A 79 21.54 3.18 8.01
C GLY A 79 22.35 3.94 9.08
N VAL A 80 23.65 3.77 9.03
CA VAL A 80 24.60 4.28 10.01
C VAL A 80 25.86 4.78 9.34
N SER A 81 26.55 5.76 9.96
CA SER A 81 27.89 6.16 9.54
C SER A 81 28.92 5.35 10.33
N ILE A 82 29.80 4.67 9.61
CA ILE A 82 30.87 3.84 10.18
C ILE A 82 32.23 4.50 9.91
N TYR A 83 33.09 4.60 10.93
CA TYR A 83 34.43 5.11 10.75
C TYR A 83 35.29 4.09 10.02
N GLU A 84 35.68 4.41 8.79
CA GLU A 84 36.58 3.59 7.97
C GLU A 84 38.04 3.99 8.22
N ARG A 85 38.82 3.18 8.95
CA ARG A 85 40.20 3.44 9.26
C ARG A 85 41.08 3.66 8.04
N GLY A 86 40.80 2.96 6.92
CA GLY A 86 41.57 3.09 5.67
C GLY A 86 41.37 4.42 4.95
N LYS A 87 40.27 5.13 5.22
CA LYS A 87 39.93 6.46 4.65
C LYS A 87 40.02 7.57 5.68
N GLU A 88 40.23 7.23 6.96
CA GLU A 88 40.24 8.16 8.10
C GLU A 88 38.98 9.08 8.16
N THR A 89 37.80 8.55 7.74
CA THR A 89 36.57 9.30 7.68
C THR A 89 35.37 8.42 8.04
N PHE A 90 34.26 9.08 8.40
CA PHE A 90 32.98 8.40 8.53
C PHE A 90 32.36 8.20 7.15
N VAL A 91 31.94 6.98 6.85
CA VAL A 91 31.25 6.61 5.61
C VAL A 91 29.84 6.17 5.96
N PHE A 92 28.86 6.76 5.32
CA PHE A 92 27.46 6.38 5.50
C PHE A 92 27.16 5.08 4.76
N HIS A 93 26.63 4.11 5.51
CA HIS A 93 26.12 2.86 4.98
C HIS A 93 24.58 2.92 4.98
N PRO A 94 23.96 3.06 3.78
CA PRO A 94 22.50 3.20 3.68
C PRO A 94 21.79 1.95 4.17
N GLY A 95 20.71 2.15 4.93
CA GLY A 95 19.85 1.09 5.40
C GLY A 95 18.77 0.69 4.38
N PRO A 96 17.88 -0.23 4.75
CA PRO A 96 16.81 -0.76 3.90
C PRO A 96 15.84 0.30 3.35
N LEU A 97 15.69 1.46 4.00
CA LEU A 97 14.86 2.58 3.51
C LEU A 97 15.32 3.13 2.16
N PHE A 98 16.57 2.90 1.78
CA PHE A 98 17.11 3.36 0.49
C PHE A 98 16.78 2.42 -0.68
N ALA A 99 15.91 1.42 -0.49
CA ALA A 99 15.29 0.68 -1.58
C ALA A 99 14.03 1.38 -2.09
N GLN A 100 13.66 1.14 -3.37
CA GLN A 100 12.48 1.73 -3.98
C GLN A 100 11.18 1.05 -3.51
N VAL A 101 11.24 -0.25 -3.20
CA VAL A 101 10.15 -1.00 -2.59
C VAL A 101 10.66 -1.62 -1.29
N LEU A 102 10.09 -1.22 -0.18
CA LEU A 102 10.38 -1.79 1.12
C LEU A 102 9.20 -2.64 1.60
N LEU A 103 9.44 -3.92 1.87
CA LEU A 103 8.52 -4.75 2.63
C LEU A 103 8.87 -4.67 4.12
N ALA A 104 8.04 -3.97 4.89
CA ALA A 104 8.09 -3.90 6.35
C ALA A 104 7.21 -5.01 6.93
N ASP A 105 7.81 -6.18 7.18
CA ASP A 105 7.07 -7.38 7.59
C ASP A 105 6.82 -7.38 9.09
N GLU A 106 5.55 -7.57 9.51
CA GLU A 106 5.09 -7.55 10.91
C GLU A 106 5.41 -6.23 11.65
N ILE A 107 5.07 -5.09 11.04
CA ILE A 107 5.38 -3.74 11.55
C ILE A 107 4.97 -3.53 13.00
N ASN A 108 3.87 -4.16 13.44
CA ASN A 108 3.34 -4.06 14.80
C ASN A 108 4.21 -4.78 15.87
N ARG A 109 5.24 -5.53 15.49
CA ARG A 109 6.18 -6.16 16.44
C ARG A 109 7.32 -5.24 16.87
N ALA A 110 7.63 -4.20 16.11
CA ALA A 110 8.67 -3.26 16.49
C ALA A 110 8.17 -2.21 17.48
N SER A 111 9.11 -1.61 18.20
CA SER A 111 8.84 -0.52 19.12
C SER A 111 8.16 0.67 18.43
N PRO A 112 7.32 1.48 19.13
CA PRO A 112 6.72 2.67 18.56
C PRO A 112 7.73 3.66 17.98
N LYS A 113 8.96 3.71 18.52
CA LYS A 113 10.04 4.55 18.00
C LYS A 113 10.47 4.12 16.60
N THR A 114 10.61 2.82 16.37
CA THR A 114 11.02 2.25 15.09
C THR A 114 9.88 2.37 14.07
N GLN A 115 8.63 2.13 14.48
CA GLN A 115 7.46 2.38 13.65
C GLN A 115 7.40 3.85 13.19
N SER A 116 7.58 4.80 14.12
CA SER A 116 7.55 6.23 13.81
C SER A 116 8.63 6.63 12.81
N ALA A 117 9.83 6.08 12.90
CA ALA A 117 10.92 6.35 11.96
C ALA A 117 10.57 5.91 10.52
N LEU A 118 9.97 4.72 10.35
CA LEU A 118 9.48 4.28 9.04
C LEU A 118 8.39 5.21 8.51
N LEU A 119 7.41 5.52 9.34
CA LEU A 119 6.25 6.32 8.95
C LEU A 119 6.64 7.79 8.64
N GLU A 120 7.63 8.34 9.32
CA GLU A 120 8.21 9.65 9.00
C GLU A 120 8.90 9.60 7.63
N ALA A 121 9.73 8.58 7.38
CA ALA A 121 10.39 8.39 6.09
C ALA A 121 9.38 8.23 4.93
N MET A 122 8.23 7.60 5.16
CA MET A 122 7.15 7.48 4.17
C MET A 122 6.56 8.85 3.79
N GLU A 123 6.39 9.74 4.77
CA GLU A 123 5.78 11.05 4.57
C GLU A 123 6.77 12.06 3.99
N GLU A 124 7.93 12.17 4.62
CA GLU A 124 8.95 13.17 4.27
C GLU A 124 9.79 12.77 3.04
N LYS A 125 9.80 11.49 2.66
CA LYS A 125 10.61 10.91 1.58
C LYS A 125 12.10 11.21 1.72
N GLN A 126 12.54 11.36 2.95
CA GLN A 126 13.92 11.62 3.36
C GLN A 126 14.17 11.09 4.76
N VAL A 127 15.42 10.91 5.12
CA VAL A 127 15.86 10.57 6.48
C VAL A 127 17.01 11.49 6.88
N THR A 128 17.10 11.82 8.17
CA THR A 128 18.23 12.59 8.72
C THR A 128 19.06 11.65 9.59
N VAL A 129 20.34 11.48 9.22
CA VAL A 129 21.32 10.67 9.95
C VAL A 129 22.56 11.51 10.18
N ASP A 130 23.02 11.58 11.43
CA ASP A 130 24.20 12.36 11.84
C ASP A 130 24.15 13.83 11.41
N GLY A 131 22.95 14.44 11.44
CA GLY A 131 22.72 15.85 11.04
C GLY A 131 22.63 16.08 9.53
N GLU A 132 22.83 15.05 8.70
CA GLU A 132 22.66 15.15 7.24
C GLU A 132 21.31 14.58 6.81
N THR A 133 20.55 15.38 6.06
CA THR A 133 19.30 14.95 5.43
C THR A 133 19.58 14.31 4.08
N ARG A 134 19.12 13.07 3.91
CA ARG A 134 19.33 12.25 2.74
C ARG A 134 17.99 11.91 2.10
N PRO A 135 17.76 12.25 0.81
CA PRO A 135 16.53 11.91 0.12
C PRO A 135 16.44 10.40 -0.10
N LEU A 136 15.24 9.85 0.01
CA LEU A 136 14.96 8.46 -0.36
C LEU A 136 14.82 8.33 -1.88
N PRO A 137 14.99 7.11 -2.43
CA PRO A 137 14.79 6.86 -3.86
C PRO A 137 13.39 7.26 -4.33
N SER A 138 13.28 7.69 -5.58
CA SER A 138 11.98 7.94 -6.20
C SER A 138 11.80 7.01 -7.41
N PRO A 139 10.68 6.27 -7.50
CA PRO A 139 9.59 6.19 -6.52
C PRO A 139 10.03 5.48 -5.23
N PHE A 140 9.37 5.79 -4.12
CA PHE A 140 9.52 5.08 -2.84
C PHE A 140 8.16 4.51 -2.41
N PHE A 141 8.09 3.20 -2.24
CA PHE A 141 6.87 2.48 -1.93
C PHE A 141 7.09 1.52 -0.77
N VAL A 142 6.28 1.66 0.27
CA VAL A 142 6.29 0.76 1.43
C VAL A 142 5.08 -0.15 1.37
N ILE A 143 5.32 -1.45 1.52
CA ILE A 143 4.32 -2.47 1.81
C ILE A 143 4.56 -2.89 3.25
N ALA A 144 3.69 -2.48 4.16
CA ALA A 144 3.73 -2.95 5.54
C ALA A 144 2.78 -4.13 5.71
N THR A 145 3.17 -5.10 6.55
CA THR A 145 2.27 -6.19 6.93
C THR A 145 2.02 -6.17 8.43
N GLN A 146 0.82 -6.57 8.83
CA GLN A 146 0.50 -6.86 10.23
C GLN A 146 -0.40 -8.09 10.32
N ASN A 147 -0.31 -8.79 11.45
CA ASN A 147 -1.20 -9.89 11.78
C ASN A 147 -2.22 -9.39 12.81
N PRO A 148 -3.52 -9.34 12.49
CA PRO A 148 -4.54 -8.82 13.40
C PRO A 148 -4.72 -9.67 14.66
N HIS A 149 -4.32 -10.94 14.63
CA HIS A 149 -4.49 -11.89 15.74
C HIS A 149 -3.31 -11.92 16.72
N ASP A 150 -2.15 -11.38 16.35
CA ASP A 150 -0.98 -11.30 17.23
C ASP A 150 -1.11 -10.09 18.16
N GLN A 151 -1.67 -10.32 19.38
CA GLN A 151 -1.81 -9.28 20.41
C GLN A 151 -0.67 -9.29 21.44
N LEU A 152 -0.03 -10.43 21.66
CA LEU A 152 1.05 -10.57 22.65
C LEU A 152 2.38 -10.08 22.05
N GLY A 153 3.00 -9.10 22.72
CA GLY A 153 4.28 -8.57 22.30
C GLY A 153 4.24 -7.68 21.06
N THR A 154 3.05 -7.10 20.75
CA THR A 154 2.86 -6.18 19.64
C THR A 154 2.44 -4.79 20.09
N TYR A 155 2.73 -3.80 19.26
CA TYR A 155 2.34 -2.40 19.43
C TYR A 155 1.44 -2.02 18.26
N ALA A 156 0.14 -1.87 18.52
CA ALA A 156 -0.82 -1.44 17.51
C ALA A 156 -0.45 -0.06 16.94
N LEU A 157 -0.61 0.10 15.64
CA LEU A 157 -0.44 1.40 14.97
C LEU A 157 -1.61 2.32 15.37
N PRO A 158 -1.36 3.53 15.91
CA PRO A 158 -2.39 4.53 16.15
C PRO A 158 -3.07 4.96 14.83
N GLU A 159 -4.33 5.44 14.92
CA GLU A 159 -5.10 5.89 13.75
C GLU A 159 -4.36 6.94 12.91
N SER A 160 -3.67 7.89 13.56
CA SER A 160 -2.87 8.92 12.88
C SER A 160 -1.69 8.35 12.08
N GLN A 161 -1.23 7.16 12.43
CA GLN A 161 -0.18 6.44 11.71
C GLN A 161 -0.76 5.57 10.59
N LEU A 162 -1.93 4.97 10.81
CA LEU A 162 -2.66 4.25 9.77
C LEU A 162 -3.06 5.16 8.60
N ASP A 163 -3.35 6.43 8.86
CA ASP A 163 -3.67 7.44 7.82
C ASP A 163 -2.55 7.68 6.80
N ARG A 164 -1.31 7.26 7.09
CA ARG A 164 -0.18 7.34 6.14
C ARG A 164 -0.21 6.26 5.06
N PHE A 165 -0.95 5.19 5.26
CA PHE A 165 -1.19 4.18 4.24
C PHE A 165 -2.36 4.59 3.35
N LEU A 166 -2.14 4.61 2.04
CA LEU A 166 -3.19 4.93 1.08
C LEU A 166 -4.30 3.88 1.09
N MET A 167 -3.92 2.62 1.09
CA MET A 167 -4.83 1.49 1.07
C MET A 167 -4.46 0.44 2.11
N ARG A 168 -5.50 -0.21 2.65
CA ARG A 168 -5.38 -1.46 3.41
C ARG A 168 -6.11 -2.56 2.66
N ILE A 169 -5.43 -3.68 2.46
CA ILE A 169 -6.00 -4.88 1.83
C ILE A 169 -5.82 -6.11 2.72
N SER A 170 -6.64 -7.12 2.45
CA SER A 170 -6.46 -8.49 2.92
C SER A 170 -6.45 -9.44 1.73
N LEU A 171 -5.50 -10.36 1.69
CA LEU A 171 -5.44 -11.41 0.69
C LEU A 171 -6.41 -12.54 1.02
N GLY A 172 -6.54 -12.83 2.32
CA GLY A 172 -7.31 -13.96 2.82
C GLY A 172 -6.79 -15.31 2.31
N TYR A 173 -7.41 -16.39 2.75
CA TYR A 173 -7.09 -17.72 2.23
C TYR A 173 -7.46 -17.83 0.75
N PRO A 174 -6.69 -18.59 -0.05
CA PRO A 174 -7.05 -18.91 -1.41
C PRO A 174 -8.36 -19.73 -1.43
N ASP A 175 -9.11 -19.62 -2.52
CA ASP A 175 -10.21 -20.53 -2.77
C ASP A 175 -9.68 -21.95 -3.07
N ARG A 176 -10.57 -22.93 -3.07
CA ARG A 176 -10.20 -24.34 -3.27
C ARG A 176 -9.44 -24.62 -4.58
N ALA A 177 -9.75 -23.90 -5.64
CA ALA A 177 -9.10 -24.07 -6.95
C ALA A 177 -7.69 -23.50 -6.92
N ALA A 178 -7.53 -22.28 -6.40
CA ALA A 178 -6.24 -21.61 -6.20
C ALA A 178 -5.34 -22.40 -5.23
N GLU A 179 -5.91 -22.91 -4.13
CA GLU A 179 -5.16 -23.71 -3.15
C GLU A 179 -4.64 -25.01 -3.80
N ARG A 180 -5.48 -25.68 -4.61
CA ARG A 180 -5.05 -26.88 -5.35
C ARG A 180 -3.91 -26.57 -6.33
N GLU A 181 -3.96 -25.44 -7.01
CA GLU A 181 -2.88 -25.00 -7.90
C GLU A 181 -1.59 -24.75 -7.11
N LEU A 182 -1.69 -24.09 -5.93
CA LEU A 182 -0.56 -23.88 -5.05
C LEU A 182 0.08 -25.18 -4.56
N LEU A 183 -0.74 -26.17 -4.21
CA LEU A 183 -0.27 -27.49 -3.75
C LEU A 183 0.36 -28.34 -4.88
N ALA A 184 -0.10 -28.19 -6.11
CA ALA A 184 0.41 -28.90 -7.27
C ALA A 184 1.58 -28.20 -7.98
N GLY A 185 1.84 -26.92 -7.66
CA GLY A 185 2.75 -26.05 -8.39
C GLY A 185 4.19 -26.09 -7.90
N HIS A 186 5.05 -25.37 -8.62
CA HIS A 186 6.45 -25.14 -8.28
C HIS A 186 6.60 -24.07 -7.18
N ASP A 187 7.81 -23.97 -6.60
CA ASP A 187 8.10 -22.91 -5.63
C ASP A 187 7.82 -21.53 -6.26
N ARG A 188 6.92 -20.79 -5.62
CA ARG A 188 6.52 -19.45 -6.09
C ARG A 188 7.68 -18.47 -6.08
N ARG A 189 8.72 -18.70 -5.28
CA ARG A 189 9.94 -17.88 -5.26
C ARG A 189 10.67 -17.97 -6.60
N ASP A 190 10.77 -19.15 -7.17
CA ASP A 190 11.41 -19.34 -8.47
C ASP A 190 10.62 -18.65 -9.58
N LEU A 191 9.28 -18.74 -9.53
CA LEU A 191 8.41 -18.03 -10.46
C LEU A 191 8.59 -16.52 -10.36
N VAL A 192 8.62 -15.96 -9.16
CA VAL A 192 8.85 -14.50 -8.94
C VAL A 192 10.22 -14.10 -9.48
N ASN A 193 11.28 -14.89 -9.20
CA ASN A 193 12.62 -14.58 -9.65
C ASN A 193 12.74 -14.60 -11.19
N ALA A 194 11.92 -15.40 -11.87
CA ALA A 194 11.88 -15.51 -13.32
C ALA A 194 11.04 -14.40 -13.99
N LEU A 195 10.26 -13.61 -13.23
CA LEU A 195 9.44 -12.54 -13.80
C LEU A 195 10.29 -11.48 -14.51
N PRO A 196 9.99 -11.15 -15.78
CA PRO A 196 10.62 -10.03 -16.44
C PRO A 196 10.11 -8.70 -15.86
N SER A 197 10.97 -7.71 -15.86
CA SER A 197 10.56 -6.32 -15.61
C SER A 197 9.80 -5.79 -16.83
N LEU A 198 8.58 -5.28 -16.61
CA LEU A 198 7.75 -4.67 -17.67
C LEU A 198 7.85 -3.15 -17.68
N LEU A 199 8.31 -2.55 -16.60
CA LEU A 199 8.57 -1.12 -16.44
C LEU A 199 9.93 -0.89 -15.78
N ASN A 200 10.32 0.37 -15.73
CA ASN A 200 11.39 0.89 -14.90
C ASN A 200 10.88 2.06 -14.03
N ALA A 201 11.73 2.57 -13.15
CA ALA A 201 11.37 3.64 -12.20
C ALA A 201 10.86 4.91 -12.91
N ALA A 202 11.48 5.32 -14.02
CA ALA A 202 11.09 6.52 -14.76
C ALA A 202 9.72 6.35 -15.45
N GLU A 203 9.45 5.18 -16.00
CA GLU A 203 8.14 4.85 -16.60
C GLU A 203 7.04 4.83 -15.55
N LEU A 204 7.32 4.27 -14.34
CA LEU A 204 6.36 4.32 -13.23
C LEU A 204 6.07 5.76 -12.80
N GLN A 205 7.10 6.61 -12.66
CA GLN A 205 6.91 8.04 -12.35
C GLN A 205 6.07 8.76 -13.39
N SER A 206 6.28 8.45 -14.68
CA SER A 206 5.45 8.99 -15.77
C SER A 206 3.99 8.55 -15.66
N LEU A 207 3.74 7.29 -15.27
CA LEU A 207 2.37 6.80 -15.03
C LEU A 207 1.74 7.45 -13.79
N GLN A 208 2.51 7.66 -12.73
CA GLN A 208 2.05 8.37 -11.53
C GLN A 208 1.67 9.83 -11.84
N ALA A 209 2.43 10.50 -12.71
CA ALA A 209 2.07 11.83 -13.21
C ALA A 209 0.75 11.79 -14.00
N LYS A 210 0.57 10.80 -14.89
CA LYS A 210 -0.69 10.63 -15.63
C LYS A 210 -1.90 10.38 -14.73
N VAL A 211 -1.74 9.71 -13.60
CA VAL A 211 -2.83 9.58 -12.60
C VAL A 211 -3.30 10.94 -12.10
N LEU A 212 -2.39 11.90 -11.90
CA LEU A 212 -2.77 13.25 -11.47
C LEU A 212 -3.58 13.98 -12.55
N ASP A 213 -3.28 13.73 -13.82
CA ASP A 213 -3.95 14.35 -14.98
C ASP A 213 -5.32 13.74 -15.27
N VAL A 214 -5.66 12.55 -14.72
CA VAL A 214 -7.00 11.96 -14.88
C VAL A 214 -8.06 12.95 -14.37
N HIS A 215 -9.05 13.23 -15.20
CA HIS A 215 -10.10 14.20 -14.88
C HIS A 215 -11.03 13.69 -13.78
N ALA A 216 -11.33 14.51 -12.78
CA ALA A 216 -12.39 14.30 -11.81
C ALA A 216 -13.41 15.43 -11.96
N SER A 217 -14.62 15.11 -12.41
CA SER A 217 -15.69 16.09 -12.63
C SER A 217 -16.21 16.67 -11.32
N ALA A 218 -16.83 17.86 -11.36
CA ALA A 218 -17.45 18.45 -10.17
C ALA A 218 -18.52 17.54 -9.53
N PRO A 219 -19.43 16.87 -10.28
CA PRO A 219 -20.37 15.92 -9.68
C PRO A 219 -19.69 14.74 -8.98
N LEU A 220 -18.54 14.26 -9.51
CA LEU A 220 -17.78 13.21 -8.83
C LEU A 220 -17.18 13.69 -7.52
N LEU A 221 -16.67 14.93 -7.49
CA LEU A 221 -16.11 15.51 -6.25
C LEU A 221 -17.21 15.76 -5.21
N ASP A 222 -18.41 16.19 -5.65
CA ASP A 222 -19.59 16.34 -4.79
C ASP A 222 -19.99 14.98 -4.20
N TYR A 223 -20.02 13.93 -5.01
CA TYR A 223 -20.27 12.55 -4.53
C TYR A 223 -19.27 12.09 -3.47
N VAL A 224 -17.97 12.35 -3.68
CA VAL A 224 -16.95 12.05 -2.67
C VAL A 224 -17.16 12.87 -1.40
N GLN A 225 -17.57 14.13 -1.50
CA GLN A 225 -17.91 14.97 -0.34
C GLN A 225 -19.12 14.42 0.42
N ASP A 226 -20.15 13.95 -0.27
CA ASP A 226 -21.33 13.33 0.34
C ASP A 226 -20.96 12.04 1.09
N LEU A 227 -20.10 11.21 0.51
CA LEU A 227 -19.55 10.02 1.18
C LEU A 227 -18.79 10.41 2.46
N ILE A 228 -17.94 11.44 2.41
CA ILE A 228 -17.20 11.94 3.58
C ILE A 228 -18.16 12.49 4.63
N ALA A 229 -19.16 13.28 4.22
CA ALA A 229 -20.18 13.85 5.12
C ALA A 229 -20.98 12.74 5.81
N ALA A 230 -21.36 11.69 5.08
CA ALA A 230 -22.05 10.53 5.65
C ALA A 230 -21.21 9.83 6.73
N THR A 231 -19.87 9.71 6.55
CA THR A 231 -19.01 9.15 7.61
C THR A 231 -18.97 10.02 8.87
N ARG A 232 -19.22 11.33 8.77
CA ARG A 232 -19.18 12.29 9.88
C ARG A 232 -20.51 12.45 10.61
N SER A 233 -21.56 11.80 10.15
CA SER A 233 -22.91 11.90 10.73
C SER A 233 -23.02 11.32 12.15
N GLY A 234 -22.04 10.54 12.62
CA GLY A 234 -22.09 9.82 13.89
C GLY A 234 -22.98 8.56 13.85
N GLN A 235 -23.65 8.29 12.74
CA GLN A 235 -24.53 7.14 12.58
C GLN A 235 -23.75 5.84 12.31
N TRP A 236 -22.66 5.94 11.53
CA TRP A 236 -21.88 4.80 11.04
C TRP A 236 -20.56 4.61 11.79
N PHE A 237 -19.90 5.70 12.10
CA PHE A 237 -18.56 5.70 12.67
C PHE A 237 -18.45 6.68 13.83
N LEU A 238 -17.59 6.34 14.81
CA LEU A 238 -17.31 7.21 15.97
C LEU A 238 -16.61 8.49 15.55
N GLN A 239 -15.78 8.41 14.53
CA GLN A 239 -15.05 9.54 13.95
C GLN A 239 -15.12 9.43 12.42
N GLY A 240 -15.43 10.54 11.75
CA GLY A 240 -15.52 10.58 10.29
C GLY A 240 -14.19 10.87 9.61
N LEU A 241 -14.17 10.71 8.30
CA LEU A 241 -12.98 10.89 7.47
C LEU A 241 -12.44 12.32 7.47
N SER A 242 -11.10 12.43 7.47
CA SER A 242 -10.39 13.69 7.30
C SER A 242 -10.42 14.18 5.86
N PRO A 243 -10.15 15.48 5.57
CA PRO A 243 -9.95 15.95 4.20
C PRO A 243 -8.83 15.22 3.46
N ARG A 244 -7.76 14.81 4.18
CA ARG A 244 -6.65 14.00 3.64
C ARG A 244 -7.15 12.65 3.11
N ALA A 245 -8.08 12.01 3.83
CA ALA A 245 -8.71 10.77 3.38
C ALA A 245 -9.53 10.98 2.10
N GLY A 246 -10.24 12.10 1.97
CA GLY A 246 -10.95 12.45 0.74
C GLY A 246 -10.01 12.61 -0.47
N ILE A 247 -8.88 13.30 -0.28
CA ILE A 247 -7.83 13.42 -1.32
C ILE A 247 -7.30 12.04 -1.69
N ALA A 248 -7.10 11.16 -0.72
CA ALA A 248 -6.65 9.79 -0.93
C ALA A 248 -7.65 8.99 -1.78
N VAL A 249 -8.96 9.10 -1.50
CA VAL A 249 -10.05 8.47 -2.29
C VAL A 249 -10.02 8.94 -3.74
N VAL A 250 -9.99 10.25 -3.98
CA VAL A 250 -9.95 10.80 -5.35
C VAL A 250 -8.72 10.31 -6.09
N ARG A 251 -7.56 10.31 -5.45
CA ARG A 251 -6.30 9.86 -6.04
C ARG A 251 -6.31 8.38 -6.38
N ALA A 252 -6.85 7.55 -5.51
CA ALA A 252 -7.01 6.12 -5.74
C ALA A 252 -8.02 5.81 -6.85
N ALA A 253 -9.15 6.55 -6.91
CA ALA A 253 -10.14 6.43 -7.98
C ALA A 253 -9.55 6.82 -9.35
N LYS A 254 -8.73 7.88 -9.42
CA LYS A 254 -8.00 8.26 -10.64
C LYS A 254 -7.04 7.15 -11.10
N ALA A 255 -6.34 6.51 -10.17
CA ALA A 255 -5.45 5.38 -10.51
C ALA A 255 -6.25 4.18 -11.04
N GLN A 256 -7.41 3.90 -10.46
CA GLN A 256 -8.33 2.85 -10.92
C GLN A 256 -8.87 3.15 -12.34
N ALA A 257 -9.26 4.40 -12.60
CA ALA A 257 -9.68 4.84 -13.93
C ALA A 257 -8.57 4.65 -14.98
N LEU A 258 -7.33 5.05 -14.65
CA LEU A 258 -6.18 4.86 -15.54
C LEU A 258 -5.92 3.37 -15.82
N LEU A 259 -6.03 2.49 -14.82
CA LEU A 259 -5.93 1.03 -15.00
C LEU A 259 -7.01 0.49 -15.94
N SER A 260 -8.21 1.08 -15.87
CA SER A 260 -9.33 0.77 -16.76
C SER A 260 -9.21 1.41 -18.15
N GLY A 261 -8.12 2.14 -18.42
CA GLY A 261 -7.84 2.79 -19.72
C GLY A 261 -8.62 4.07 -19.96
N ARG A 262 -9.08 4.75 -18.91
CA ARG A 262 -9.82 6.00 -18.99
C ARG A 262 -8.98 7.18 -18.49
N ASP A 263 -9.19 8.34 -19.07
CA ASP A 263 -8.61 9.63 -18.69
C ASP A 263 -9.53 10.46 -17.77
N TYR A 264 -10.63 9.85 -17.32
CA TYR A 264 -11.57 10.41 -16.34
C TYR A 264 -11.96 9.35 -15.31
N ALA A 265 -12.16 9.79 -14.08
CA ALA A 265 -12.66 8.96 -12.98
C ALA A 265 -14.19 8.99 -12.96
N ALA A 266 -14.81 7.82 -12.74
CA ALA A 266 -16.24 7.61 -12.63
C ALA A 266 -16.63 7.23 -11.19
N PRO A 267 -17.92 7.31 -10.80
CA PRO A 267 -18.39 6.85 -9.49
C PRO A 267 -18.02 5.40 -9.20
N ASP A 268 -18.05 4.52 -10.20
CA ASP A 268 -17.67 3.11 -10.07
C ASP A 268 -16.21 2.95 -9.62
N ASP A 269 -15.30 3.84 -10.04
CA ASP A 269 -13.91 3.82 -9.59
C ASP A 269 -13.79 4.16 -8.12
N VAL A 270 -14.58 5.11 -7.63
CA VAL A 270 -14.66 5.46 -6.22
C VAL A 270 -15.19 4.28 -5.41
N GLN A 271 -16.31 3.68 -5.86
CA GLN A 271 -16.92 2.53 -5.17
C GLN A 271 -15.97 1.33 -5.09
N ALA A 272 -15.24 1.05 -6.18
CA ALA A 272 -14.31 -0.06 -6.25
C ALA A 272 -13.20 0.00 -5.19
N ILE A 273 -12.69 1.22 -4.87
CA ILE A 273 -11.52 1.38 -3.99
C ILE A 273 -11.88 1.95 -2.60
N LEU A 274 -13.13 2.36 -2.35
CA LEU A 274 -13.46 3.10 -1.14
C LEU A 274 -13.13 2.31 0.12
N ALA A 275 -13.58 1.06 0.20
CA ALA A 275 -13.37 0.24 1.40
C ALA A 275 -11.87 0.06 1.70
N GLN A 276 -11.05 -0.21 0.70
CA GLN A 276 -9.61 -0.38 0.83
C GLN A 276 -8.91 0.91 1.26
N THR A 277 -9.46 2.06 0.82
CA THR A 277 -8.86 3.38 1.09
C THR A 277 -9.27 3.93 2.45
N VAL A 278 -10.50 3.65 2.94
CA VAL A 278 -11.00 4.35 4.13
C VAL A 278 -11.27 3.47 5.35
N ALA A 279 -11.49 2.16 5.19
CA ALA A 279 -11.93 1.31 6.30
C ALA A 279 -10.92 1.24 7.47
N HIS A 280 -9.62 1.37 7.19
CA HIS A 280 -8.58 1.38 8.23
C HIS A 280 -8.47 2.71 9.01
N ARG A 281 -9.21 3.73 8.59
CA ARG A 281 -9.29 5.08 9.19
C ARG A 281 -10.57 5.30 9.96
N LEU A 282 -11.45 4.29 10.01
CA LEU A 282 -12.80 4.42 10.54
C LEU A 282 -13.03 3.40 11.66
N VAL A 283 -13.58 3.87 12.76
CA VAL A 283 -14.00 3.03 13.89
C VAL A 283 -15.52 2.93 13.85
N PRO A 284 -16.09 1.72 13.64
CA PRO A 284 -17.52 1.50 13.61
C PRO A 284 -18.24 1.92 14.89
N VAL A 285 -19.48 2.43 14.78
CA VAL A 285 -20.37 2.65 15.92
C VAL A 285 -21.09 1.35 16.25
N GLY A 286 -21.06 0.96 17.53
CA GLY A 286 -21.82 -0.17 18.08
C GLY A 286 -21.13 -1.52 17.90
N ASP A 287 -21.65 -2.50 18.66
CA ASP A 287 -21.11 -3.86 18.75
C ASP A 287 -21.76 -4.81 17.72
N ALA A 288 -22.15 -4.27 16.56
CA ALA A 288 -23.01 -4.97 15.58
C ALA A 288 -22.31 -6.11 14.81
N GLY A 289 -21.11 -6.54 15.22
CA GLY A 289 -20.36 -7.63 14.55
C GLY A 289 -19.95 -7.33 13.12
N ARG A 290 -20.25 -6.12 12.62
CA ARG A 290 -19.86 -5.68 11.27
C ARG A 290 -18.55 -4.94 11.32
N GLY A 291 -17.56 -5.44 10.59
CA GLY A 291 -16.29 -4.76 10.46
C GLY A 291 -16.41 -3.43 9.68
N ALA A 292 -15.39 -2.55 9.79
CA ALA A 292 -15.39 -1.25 9.11
C ALA A 292 -15.61 -1.38 7.58
N VAL A 293 -15.09 -2.43 6.95
CA VAL A 293 -15.28 -2.70 5.51
C VAL A 293 -16.76 -2.91 5.16
N GLU A 294 -17.48 -3.69 5.97
CA GLU A 294 -18.91 -3.95 5.74
C GLU A 294 -19.76 -2.70 5.97
N GLN A 295 -19.40 -1.88 6.97
CA GLN A 295 -20.09 -0.61 7.19
C GLN A 295 -19.83 0.41 6.08
N VAL A 296 -18.61 0.47 5.52
CA VAL A 296 -18.31 1.31 4.35
C VAL A 296 -19.11 0.86 3.13
N ARG A 297 -19.28 -0.44 2.92
CA ARG A 297 -20.13 -0.96 1.82
C ARG A 297 -21.60 -0.58 2.01
N ALA A 298 -22.13 -0.74 3.22
CA ALA A 298 -23.50 -0.33 3.52
C ALA A 298 -23.70 1.19 3.38
N LEU A 299 -22.70 2.00 3.69
CA LEU A 299 -22.73 3.45 3.47
C LEU A 299 -22.79 3.80 1.99
N LEU A 300 -22.09 3.07 1.10
CA LEU A 300 -22.17 3.26 -0.35
C LEU A 300 -23.61 3.10 -0.89
N ASP A 301 -24.35 2.14 -0.33
CA ASP A 301 -25.76 1.91 -0.75
C ASP A 301 -26.71 3.04 -0.32
N CYS A 302 -26.30 3.86 0.66
CA CYS A 302 -27.11 4.95 1.20
C CYS A 302 -26.83 6.31 0.55
N VAL A 303 -25.68 6.50 -0.11
CA VAL A 303 -25.34 7.77 -0.77
C VAL A 303 -25.67 7.67 -2.25
N PRO A 304 -26.58 8.53 -2.77
CA PRO A 304 -26.98 8.47 -4.16
C PRO A 304 -25.81 8.76 -5.11
N LEU A 305 -25.84 8.10 -6.26
CA LEU A 305 -24.89 8.39 -7.35
C LEU A 305 -25.21 9.76 -7.98
N PRO A 306 -24.20 10.49 -8.47
CA PRO A 306 -24.39 11.78 -9.12
C PRO A 306 -25.07 11.69 -10.47
#